data_992f650865872090429d11b96a375b7b
#
_entry.id   992f650865872090429d11b96a375b7b
#
_cell.length_a   1.000
_cell.length_b   1.000
_cell.length_c   1.000
_cell.angle_alpha   90.00
_cell.angle_beta   90.00
_cell.angle_gamma   90.00
#
_symmetry.space_group_name_H-M   'P 1'
#
loop_
_entity.id
_entity.type
_entity.pdbx_description
1 polymer ?
#
loop_
_entity_poly.entity_id
_entity_poly.type
_entity_poly.pdbx_seq_one_letter_code
_entity_poly.pdbx_strand_id
1 'polypeptide(L)'
;QSYGYSRTGQSSNSGPTEIYAAAKQIFNVSLPYDDNGAIILNPGNLNGVYTIIDEWKKSDEQRQTLRALGSFYANVELGKIWSPLEGLEFKSNFGPDFRYYRRGIYIDTSSAVRQGGTSYASWNYERNFSWVLDNILTYNKEIDANRFDITLLQSASKYDRETASMTAQNIPKASFKWNNMGSVDITSAAVRAGMSTGLVQSQLASYMGRFNYAFQDKYLATFSGRYDGSSVLSQGHKWAFFPSAALGWRID
;
A
#
# COMPACT_ATOMS: atom_id res chain seq x y z
N GLN A 1 -8.20 12.55 4.04
CA GLN A 1 -7.71 13.06 2.75
C GLN A 1 -6.46 13.87 2.99
N SER A 2 -5.30 13.42 2.54
CA SER A 2 -4.06 14.19 2.60
C SER A 2 -3.69 14.65 1.20
N TYR A 3 -3.55 15.95 1.01
CA TYR A 3 -2.97 16.54 -0.19
C TYR A 3 -1.54 16.94 0.15
N GLY A 4 -0.57 16.36 -0.57
CA GLY A 4 0.82 16.79 -0.52
C GLY A 4 1.16 17.44 -1.84
N TYR A 5 1.56 18.71 -1.83
CA TYR A 5 2.20 19.38 -2.94
C TYR A 5 3.69 19.43 -2.65
N SER A 6 4.49 18.84 -3.51
CA SER A 6 5.93 18.82 -3.37
C SER A 6 6.53 19.34 -4.68
N ARG A 7 7.36 20.37 -4.60
CA ARG A 7 8.22 20.81 -5.69
C ARG A 7 9.60 20.25 -5.46
N THR A 8 10.09 19.47 -6.39
CA THR A 8 11.31 18.71 -6.25
C THR A 8 12.39 19.18 -7.21
N GLY A 9 13.60 19.30 -6.73
CA GLY A 9 14.82 19.41 -7.51
C GLY A 9 15.41 18.01 -7.78
N GLN A 10 16.48 17.91 -8.51
CA GLN A 10 16.78 16.76 -9.35
C GLN A 10 17.99 15.91 -8.99
N SER A 11 17.97 14.65 -9.47
CA SER A 11 19.15 13.85 -9.77
C SER A 11 19.14 13.34 -11.21
N SER A 12 20.33 13.04 -11.68
CA SER A 12 20.76 12.91 -13.07
C SER A 12 20.19 11.76 -13.87
N ASN A 13 19.49 10.79 -13.33
CA ASN A 13 19.19 9.56 -14.08
C ASN A 13 17.74 9.10 -14.12
N SER A 14 16.82 9.65 -13.38
CA SER A 14 15.44 9.08 -13.39
C SER A 14 14.34 9.95 -12.82
N GLY A 15 14.47 11.25 -12.83
CA GLY A 15 13.40 12.13 -12.39
C GLY A 15 13.81 13.12 -11.29
N PRO A 16 12.87 13.94 -10.83
CA PRO A 16 13.13 14.97 -9.85
C PRO A 16 13.57 14.39 -8.52
N THR A 17 14.74 14.77 -8.05
CA THR A 17 15.16 14.55 -6.67
C THR A 17 14.80 15.74 -5.81
N GLU A 18 14.73 15.49 -4.51
CA GLU A 18 14.52 16.55 -3.54
C GLU A 18 15.59 17.65 -3.69
N ILE A 19 15.16 18.90 -3.76
CA ILE A 19 16.03 20.09 -3.84
C ILE A 19 17.16 20.01 -2.82
N TYR A 20 16.86 19.51 -1.63
CA TYR A 20 17.83 19.34 -0.55
C TYR A 20 18.93 18.31 -0.86
N ALA A 21 18.58 17.20 -1.52
CA ALA A 21 19.57 16.20 -1.93
C ALA A 21 20.48 16.74 -3.04
N ALA A 22 19.93 17.47 -4.01
CA ALA A 22 20.69 18.13 -5.06
C ALA A 22 21.63 19.22 -4.50
N ALA A 23 21.14 20.03 -3.55
CA ALA A 23 21.91 21.08 -2.89
C ALA A 23 23.17 20.51 -2.17
N LYS A 24 23.08 19.33 -1.58
CA LYS A 24 24.24 18.70 -0.91
C LYS A 24 25.34 18.22 -1.85
N GLN A 25 25.03 18.01 -3.12
CA GLN A 25 25.96 17.50 -4.12
C GLN A 25 26.74 18.61 -4.82
N ILE A 26 26.29 19.85 -4.76
CA ILE A 26 26.98 21.01 -5.35
C ILE A 26 28.12 21.41 -4.43
N PHE A 27 29.31 21.57 -4.99
CA PHE A 27 30.44 22.06 -4.23
C PHE A 27 30.19 23.49 -3.71
N ASN A 28 30.54 23.73 -2.46
CA ASN A 28 30.38 25.01 -1.80
C ASN A 28 31.20 26.18 -2.42
N VAL A 29 32.19 25.83 -3.23
CA VAL A 29 33.03 26.79 -3.98
C VAL A 29 32.57 26.99 -5.42
N SER A 30 31.53 26.31 -5.87
CA SER A 30 31.01 26.47 -7.23
C SER A 30 30.29 27.78 -7.41
N LEU A 31 30.56 28.48 -8.49
CA LEU A 31 29.87 29.72 -8.82
C LEU A 31 28.47 29.40 -9.37
N PRO A 32 27.41 30.05 -8.84
CA PRO A 32 26.04 29.80 -9.30
C PRO A 32 25.71 30.54 -10.60
N TYR A 33 26.43 31.67 -10.90
CA TYR A 33 26.22 32.49 -12.05
C TYR A 33 27.52 32.71 -12.80
N ASP A 34 27.43 32.87 -14.11
CA ASP A 34 28.56 33.29 -14.96
C ASP A 34 28.80 34.81 -14.87
N ASP A 35 29.83 35.30 -15.58
CA ASP A 35 30.21 36.71 -15.59
C ASP A 35 29.13 37.64 -16.19
N ASN A 36 28.16 37.10 -16.92
CA ASN A 36 27.02 37.82 -17.49
C ASN A 36 25.78 37.75 -16.60
N GLY A 37 25.86 37.07 -15.43
CA GLY A 37 24.74 36.88 -14.52
C GLY A 37 23.76 35.78 -14.91
N ALA A 38 24.11 34.93 -15.89
CA ALA A 38 23.30 33.76 -16.24
C ALA A 38 23.57 32.58 -15.30
N ILE A 39 22.52 31.79 -15.03
CA ILE A 39 22.63 30.64 -14.15
C ILE A 39 23.49 29.57 -14.80
N ILE A 40 24.55 29.12 -14.10
CA ILE A 40 25.37 27.99 -14.52
C ILE A 40 24.59 26.69 -14.23
N LEU A 41 24.18 25.99 -15.29
CA LEU A 41 23.35 24.78 -15.18
C LEU A 41 24.06 23.62 -14.50
N ASN A 42 25.37 23.49 -14.65
CA ASN A 42 26.20 22.47 -14.03
C ASN A 42 27.36 23.14 -13.25
N PRO A 43 27.09 23.68 -12.05
CA PRO A 43 28.11 24.32 -11.24
C PRO A 43 29.12 23.27 -10.71
N GLY A 44 30.40 23.50 -10.96
CA GLY A 44 31.49 22.59 -10.61
C GLY A 44 31.77 21.48 -11.62
N ASN A 45 31.09 21.48 -12.76
CA ASN A 45 31.31 20.58 -13.91
C ASN A 45 31.27 19.09 -13.57
N LEU A 46 30.51 18.73 -12.54
CA LEU A 46 30.28 17.33 -12.15
C LEU A 46 29.20 16.70 -13.02
N ASN A 47 29.51 15.52 -13.57
CA ASN A 47 28.52 14.78 -14.36
C ASN A 47 27.30 14.46 -13.51
N GLY A 48 26.15 14.91 -13.98
CA GLY A 48 24.86 14.62 -13.35
C GLY A 48 24.48 15.50 -12.15
N VAL A 49 25.29 16.51 -11.78
CA VAL A 49 24.97 17.48 -10.75
C VAL A 49 24.56 18.80 -11.38
N TYR A 50 23.29 19.17 -11.20
CA TYR A 50 22.74 20.38 -11.79
C TYR A 50 22.37 21.42 -10.74
N THR A 51 22.30 22.70 -11.18
CA THR A 51 21.86 23.78 -10.32
C THR A 51 20.47 23.53 -9.73
N ILE A 52 20.26 23.97 -8.51
CA ILE A 52 18.95 24.01 -7.86
C ILE A 52 18.26 25.36 -8.01
N ILE A 53 18.97 26.36 -8.54
CA ILE A 53 18.47 27.72 -8.64
C ILE A 53 17.31 27.77 -9.62
N ASP A 54 16.17 28.26 -9.13
CA ASP A 54 14.89 28.34 -9.86
C ASP A 54 14.29 27.03 -10.36
N GLU A 55 14.92 25.86 -10.11
CA GLU A 55 14.40 24.56 -10.54
C GLU A 55 13.03 24.24 -9.93
N TRP A 56 12.76 24.76 -8.74
CA TRP A 56 11.45 24.63 -8.10
C TRP A 56 10.31 25.33 -8.86
N LYS A 57 10.63 26.30 -9.73
CA LYS A 57 9.66 26.97 -10.63
C LYS A 57 9.43 26.19 -11.93
N LYS A 58 10.38 25.32 -12.29
CA LYS A 58 10.42 24.61 -13.57
C LYS A 58 9.90 23.19 -13.47
N SER A 59 9.55 22.73 -12.29
CA SER A 59 8.98 21.42 -12.05
C SER A 59 7.79 21.49 -11.13
N ASP A 60 6.77 20.68 -11.41
CA ASP A 60 5.60 20.52 -10.56
C ASP A 60 5.41 19.04 -10.22
N GLU A 61 5.12 18.78 -8.96
CA GLU A 61 4.70 17.46 -8.51
C GLU A 61 3.45 17.58 -7.64
N GLN A 62 2.44 16.80 -7.96
CA GLN A 62 1.24 16.69 -7.15
C GLN A 62 1.03 15.24 -6.72
N ARG A 63 0.86 15.03 -5.43
CA ARG A 63 0.47 13.74 -4.85
C ARG A 63 -0.88 13.86 -4.19
N GLN A 64 -1.74 12.91 -4.46
CA GLN A 64 -3.03 12.80 -3.82
C GLN A 64 -3.19 11.40 -3.27
N THR A 65 -3.51 11.30 -1.99
CA THR A 65 -3.83 10.04 -1.32
C THR A 65 -5.18 10.16 -0.64
N LEU A 66 -6.07 9.23 -0.94
CA LEU A 66 -7.32 9.03 -0.22
C LEU A 66 -7.28 7.63 0.39
N ARG A 67 -7.54 7.50 1.67
CA ARG A 67 -7.71 6.21 2.33
C ARG A 67 -8.99 6.22 3.13
N ALA A 68 -9.80 5.18 2.97
CA ALA A 68 -10.97 4.92 3.76
C ALA A 68 -10.85 3.51 4.33
N LEU A 69 -10.88 3.40 5.65
CA LEU A 69 -10.88 2.12 6.33
C LEU A 69 -12.03 2.08 7.33
N GLY A 70 -12.57 0.91 7.55
CA GLY A 70 -13.68 0.70 8.46
C GLY A 70 -13.55 -0.63 9.18
N SER A 71 -14.28 -0.75 10.28
CA SER A 71 -14.50 -2.01 10.98
C SER A 71 -15.97 -2.06 11.37
N PHE A 72 -16.66 -3.08 10.91
CA PHE A 72 -18.06 -3.35 11.19
C PHE A 72 -18.17 -4.71 11.84
N TYR A 73 -18.86 -4.80 12.95
CA TYR A 73 -19.07 -6.09 13.59
C TYR A 73 -20.50 -6.24 14.06
N ALA A 74 -20.96 -7.47 14.06
CA ALA A 74 -22.18 -7.89 14.69
C ALA A 74 -21.83 -8.99 15.70
N ASN A 75 -22.41 -8.88 16.90
CA ASN A 75 -22.26 -9.87 17.95
C ASN A 75 -23.63 -10.32 18.43
N VAL A 76 -23.88 -11.63 18.44
CA VAL A 76 -25.17 -12.22 18.79
C VAL A 76 -24.96 -13.32 19.82
N GLU A 77 -25.48 -13.11 21.02
CA GLU A 77 -25.56 -14.13 22.07
C GLU A 77 -26.80 -15.01 21.79
N LEU A 78 -26.58 -16.19 21.22
CA LEU A 78 -27.67 -17.06 20.74
C LEU A 78 -28.52 -17.60 21.90
N GLY A 79 -27.95 -17.75 23.09
CA GLY A 79 -28.68 -18.15 24.29
C GLY A 79 -29.77 -17.17 24.72
N LYS A 80 -29.61 -15.87 24.38
CA LYS A 80 -30.66 -14.86 24.63
C LYS A 80 -31.86 -14.99 23.69
N ILE A 81 -31.65 -15.60 22.52
CA ILE A 81 -32.70 -15.84 21.52
C ILE A 81 -33.40 -17.18 21.80
N TRP A 82 -32.62 -18.21 22.15
CA TRP A 82 -33.14 -19.54 22.42
C TRP A 82 -32.34 -20.21 23.55
N SER A 83 -32.97 -20.43 24.68
CA SER A 83 -32.36 -20.95 25.91
C SER A 83 -31.47 -22.19 25.75
N PRO A 84 -31.79 -23.22 24.91
CA PRO A 84 -30.90 -24.35 24.69
C PRO A 84 -29.51 -24.01 24.12
N LEU A 85 -29.33 -22.80 23.56
CA LEU A 85 -28.06 -22.29 23.01
C LEU A 85 -27.29 -21.42 24.02
N GLU A 86 -27.60 -21.54 25.31
CA GLU A 86 -26.86 -20.80 26.35
C GLU A 86 -25.37 -21.12 26.31
N GLY A 87 -24.55 -20.07 26.37
CA GLY A 87 -23.09 -20.14 26.22
C GLY A 87 -22.59 -20.05 24.76
N LEU A 88 -23.50 -20.01 23.76
CA LEU A 88 -23.14 -19.88 22.36
C LEU A 88 -23.24 -18.43 21.91
N GLU A 89 -22.14 -17.92 21.35
CA GLU A 89 -22.00 -16.55 20.83
C GLU A 89 -21.48 -16.59 19.40
N PHE A 90 -22.11 -15.82 18.52
CA PHE A 90 -21.66 -15.64 17.14
C PHE A 90 -21.22 -14.19 16.92
N LYS A 91 -20.00 -14.00 16.43
CA LYS A 91 -19.46 -12.71 16.05
C LYS A 91 -19.04 -12.72 14.60
N SER A 92 -19.51 -11.74 13.84
CA SER A 92 -19.03 -11.48 12.48
C SER A 92 -18.36 -10.11 12.45
N ASN A 93 -17.16 -10.04 11.89
CA ASN A 93 -16.38 -8.81 11.76
C ASN A 93 -15.97 -8.61 10.31
N PHE A 94 -16.27 -7.43 9.75
CA PHE A 94 -15.91 -7.04 8.39
C PHE A 94 -15.07 -5.77 8.41
N GLY A 95 -13.84 -5.88 7.88
CA GLY A 95 -12.86 -4.79 7.85
C GLY A 95 -12.46 -4.43 6.41
N PRO A 96 -13.12 -3.48 5.74
CA PRO A 96 -12.68 -2.96 4.44
C PRO A 96 -11.59 -1.90 4.61
N ASP A 97 -10.61 -1.88 3.69
CA ASP A 97 -9.58 -0.85 3.55
C ASP A 97 -9.45 -0.49 2.07
N PHE A 98 -9.77 0.74 1.75
CA PHE A 98 -9.67 1.31 0.41
C PHE A 98 -8.60 2.39 0.41
N ARG A 99 -7.63 2.31 -0.52
CA ARG A 99 -6.62 3.33 -0.75
C ARG A 99 -6.56 3.68 -2.22
N TYR A 100 -6.62 4.96 -2.48
CA TYR A 100 -6.39 5.58 -3.78
C TYR A 100 -5.15 6.45 -3.71
N TYR A 101 -4.25 6.32 -4.68
CA TYR A 101 -3.06 7.15 -4.82
C TYR A 101 -2.92 7.64 -6.25
N ARG A 102 -2.61 8.93 -6.39
CA ARG A 102 -2.29 9.55 -7.67
C ARG A 102 -1.08 10.44 -7.52
N ARG A 103 -0.17 10.37 -8.49
CA ARG A 103 1.00 11.24 -8.58
C ARG A 103 1.13 11.77 -10.00
N GLY A 104 1.16 13.10 -10.14
CA GLY A 104 1.48 13.78 -11.38
C GLY A 104 2.82 14.51 -11.24
N ILE A 105 3.66 14.42 -12.25
CA ILE A 105 4.94 15.13 -12.34
C ILE A 105 4.97 15.86 -13.68
N TYR A 106 5.46 17.10 -13.67
CA TYR A 106 5.78 17.87 -14.87
C TYR A 106 7.16 18.51 -14.70
N ILE A 107 7.97 18.47 -15.76
CA ILE A 107 9.29 19.10 -15.81
C ILE A 107 9.35 19.91 -17.11
N ASP A 108 9.59 21.20 -16.97
CA ASP A 108 9.69 22.13 -18.08
C ASP A 108 10.99 21.94 -18.89
N THR A 109 10.98 22.35 -20.16
CA THR A 109 12.15 22.34 -21.05
C THR A 109 13.31 23.17 -20.51
N SER A 110 13.01 24.25 -19.80
CA SER A 110 14.01 25.15 -19.18
C SER A 110 14.66 24.61 -17.92
N SER A 111 14.19 23.46 -17.43
CA SER A 111 14.79 22.77 -16.27
C SER A 111 16.20 22.31 -16.60
N ALA A 112 17.16 22.52 -15.68
CA ALA A 112 18.53 22.08 -15.83
C ALA A 112 18.66 20.58 -16.13
N VAL A 113 17.74 19.75 -15.59
CA VAL A 113 17.69 18.31 -15.86
C VAL A 113 17.29 17.98 -17.29
N ARG A 114 16.52 18.83 -17.92
CA ARG A 114 16.15 18.61 -19.32
C ARG A 114 17.21 19.10 -20.30
N GLN A 115 18.16 19.93 -19.82
CA GLN A 115 19.31 20.42 -20.59
C GLN A 115 18.91 21.01 -21.97
N GLY A 116 17.81 21.75 -22.04
CA GLY A 116 17.24 22.26 -23.29
C GLY A 116 16.53 21.22 -24.15
N GLY A 117 16.38 19.99 -23.66
CA GLY A 117 15.57 18.96 -24.31
C GLY A 117 14.06 19.20 -24.16
N THR A 118 13.28 18.20 -24.50
CA THR A 118 11.80 18.27 -24.42
C THR A 118 11.29 18.28 -22.97
N SER A 119 10.15 18.90 -22.74
CA SER A 119 9.43 18.78 -21.45
C SER A 119 9.08 17.32 -21.15
N TYR A 120 8.86 17.03 -19.88
CA TYR A 120 8.48 15.70 -19.41
C TYR A 120 7.26 15.76 -18.52
N ALA A 121 6.34 14.83 -18.71
CA ALA A 121 5.22 14.62 -17.81
C ALA A 121 5.08 13.13 -17.47
N SER A 122 4.68 12.84 -16.24
CA SER A 122 4.26 11.52 -15.83
C SER A 122 3.00 11.56 -14.98
N TRP A 123 2.20 10.52 -15.11
CA TRP A 123 1.01 10.32 -14.31
C TRP A 123 0.98 8.87 -13.82
N ASN A 124 0.85 8.69 -12.51
CA ASN A 124 0.81 7.40 -11.86
C ASN A 124 -0.46 7.30 -11.02
N TYR A 125 -1.06 6.15 -11.09
CA TYR A 125 -2.30 5.78 -10.42
C TYR A 125 -2.10 4.45 -9.70
N GLU A 126 -2.60 4.36 -8.47
CA GLU A 126 -2.67 3.12 -7.71
C GLU A 126 -3.98 3.09 -6.93
N ARG A 127 -4.71 2.01 -7.06
CA ARG A 127 -5.87 1.70 -6.26
C ARG A 127 -5.63 0.38 -5.54
N ASN A 128 -5.74 0.39 -4.22
CA ASN A 128 -5.73 -0.80 -3.40
C ASN A 128 -7.11 -0.94 -2.76
N PHE A 129 -7.68 -2.12 -2.85
CA PHE A 129 -8.87 -2.48 -2.11
C PHE A 129 -8.62 -3.83 -1.43
N SER A 130 -8.75 -3.84 -0.12
CA SER A 130 -8.69 -5.08 0.65
C SER A 130 -9.83 -5.15 1.64
N TRP A 131 -10.20 -6.36 1.98
CA TRP A 131 -11.15 -6.61 3.05
C TRP A 131 -10.85 -7.93 3.75
N VAL A 132 -11.23 -8.00 5.01
CA VAL A 132 -11.21 -9.21 5.83
C VAL A 132 -12.61 -9.41 6.39
N LEU A 133 -13.10 -10.64 6.35
CA LEU A 133 -14.32 -11.09 6.98
C LEU A 133 -13.98 -12.25 7.91
N ASP A 134 -14.26 -12.09 9.20
CA ASP A 134 -14.09 -13.11 10.22
C ASP A 134 -15.46 -13.47 10.83
N ASN A 135 -15.83 -14.72 10.75
CA ASN A 135 -16.98 -15.28 11.42
C ASN A 135 -16.48 -16.21 12.53
N ILE A 136 -16.85 -15.88 13.75
CA ILE A 136 -16.37 -16.57 14.97
C ILE A 136 -17.59 -17.08 15.70
N LEU A 137 -17.58 -18.36 16.01
CA LEU A 137 -18.56 -19.01 16.87
C LEU A 137 -17.83 -19.50 18.12
N THR A 138 -18.25 -19.01 19.28
CA THR A 138 -17.71 -19.44 20.59
C THR A 138 -18.79 -20.12 21.40
N TYR A 139 -18.41 -21.19 22.09
CA TYR A 139 -19.27 -21.88 23.03
C TYR A 139 -18.53 -22.08 24.35
N ASN A 140 -19.09 -21.52 25.41
CA ASN A 140 -18.54 -21.62 26.76
C ASN A 140 -19.54 -22.36 27.65
N LYS A 141 -19.06 -23.37 28.36
CA LYS A 141 -19.90 -24.13 29.29
C LYS A 141 -19.09 -24.54 30.53
N GLU A 142 -19.67 -24.32 31.68
CA GLU A 142 -19.19 -24.85 32.97
C GLU A 142 -20.15 -25.91 33.49
N ILE A 143 -19.62 -27.03 33.90
CA ILE A 143 -20.35 -28.14 34.50
C ILE A 143 -19.53 -28.62 35.68
N ASP A 144 -19.96 -28.27 36.89
CA ASP A 144 -19.24 -28.55 38.15
C ASP A 144 -17.79 -28.01 38.12
N ALA A 145 -16.81 -28.91 38.21
CA ALA A 145 -15.39 -28.55 38.17
C ALA A 145 -14.79 -28.48 36.75
N ASN A 146 -15.62 -28.69 35.71
CA ASN A 146 -15.18 -28.75 34.33
C ASN A 146 -15.58 -27.48 33.57
N ARG A 147 -14.62 -26.83 32.89
CA ARG A 147 -14.87 -25.72 32.00
C ARG A 147 -14.44 -26.07 30.58
N PHE A 148 -15.36 -25.85 29.65
CA PHE A 148 -15.17 -26.07 28.22
C PHE A 148 -15.29 -24.75 27.47
N ASP A 149 -14.35 -24.51 26.57
CA ASP A 149 -14.40 -23.40 25.64
C ASP A 149 -14.09 -23.90 24.24
N ILE A 150 -15.02 -23.70 23.32
CA ILE A 150 -14.87 -24.09 21.91
C ILE A 150 -14.94 -22.84 21.08
N THR A 151 -13.96 -22.66 20.19
CA THR A 151 -13.94 -21.56 19.21
C THR A 151 -13.84 -22.15 17.81
N LEU A 152 -14.78 -21.78 16.95
CA LEU A 152 -14.71 -22.04 15.52
C LEU A 152 -14.56 -20.70 14.80
N LEU A 153 -13.62 -20.62 13.86
CA LEU A 153 -13.38 -19.44 13.05
C LEU A 153 -13.42 -19.81 11.57
N GLN A 154 -14.16 -19.03 10.81
CA GLN A 154 -14.03 -18.94 9.36
C GLN A 154 -13.57 -17.52 9.01
N SER A 155 -12.45 -17.42 8.31
CA SER A 155 -11.90 -16.15 7.86
C SER A 155 -11.75 -16.16 6.35
N ALA A 156 -12.06 -15.04 5.73
CA ALA A 156 -11.82 -14.81 4.31
C ALA A 156 -11.24 -13.42 4.11
N SER A 157 -10.26 -13.29 3.25
CA SER A 157 -9.73 -11.97 2.87
C SER A 157 -9.43 -11.90 1.38
N LYS A 158 -9.53 -10.69 0.86
CA LYS A 158 -9.18 -10.37 -0.53
C LYS A 158 -8.35 -9.10 -0.56
N TYR A 159 -7.35 -9.09 -1.42
CA TYR A 159 -6.54 -7.94 -1.75
C TYR A 159 -6.51 -7.76 -3.27
N ASP A 160 -6.89 -6.57 -3.72
CA ASP A 160 -6.82 -6.14 -5.12
C ASP A 160 -5.96 -4.88 -5.20
N ARG A 161 -4.92 -4.92 -6.05
CA ARG A 161 -4.10 -3.75 -6.38
C ARG A 161 -4.09 -3.54 -7.87
N GLU A 162 -4.52 -2.37 -8.27
CA GLU A 162 -4.54 -1.91 -9.66
C GLU A 162 -3.61 -0.72 -9.80
N THR A 163 -2.76 -0.76 -10.81
CA THR A 163 -1.81 0.31 -11.10
C THR A 163 -1.91 0.71 -12.56
N ALA A 164 -1.72 2.00 -12.82
CA ALA A 164 -1.52 2.53 -14.15
C ALA A 164 -0.46 3.62 -14.12
N SER A 165 0.38 3.67 -15.13
CA SER A 165 1.34 4.76 -15.31
C SER A 165 1.42 5.17 -16.77
N MET A 166 1.66 6.46 -16.97
CA MET A 166 1.90 7.05 -18.27
C MET A 166 3.03 8.06 -18.16
N THR A 167 3.87 8.11 -19.19
CA THR A 167 4.89 9.14 -19.36
C THR A 167 4.80 9.72 -20.76
N ALA A 168 5.07 11.01 -20.88
CA ALA A 168 5.10 11.70 -22.15
C ALA A 168 6.20 12.77 -22.14
N GLN A 169 6.70 13.08 -23.31
CA GLN A 169 7.66 14.16 -23.54
C GLN A 169 7.08 15.13 -24.58
N ASN A 170 7.69 16.33 -24.65
CA ASN A 170 7.28 17.36 -25.61
C ASN A 170 5.82 17.79 -25.41
N ILE A 171 5.45 18.09 -24.17
CA ILE A 171 4.12 18.61 -23.84
C ILE A 171 3.94 19.99 -24.50
N PRO A 172 2.94 20.19 -25.38
CA PRO A 172 2.80 21.36 -26.22
C PRO A 172 2.66 22.69 -25.45
N LYS A 173 2.07 22.65 -24.27
CA LYS A 173 1.90 23.82 -23.38
C LYS A 173 2.20 23.42 -21.94
N ALA A 174 3.05 24.22 -21.26
CA ALA A 174 3.41 23.99 -19.85
C ALA A 174 2.18 23.93 -18.92
N SER A 175 1.09 24.64 -19.24
CA SER A 175 -0.15 24.61 -18.46
C SER A 175 -0.87 23.24 -18.48
N PHE A 176 -0.61 22.42 -19.46
CA PHE A 176 -1.20 21.07 -19.55
C PHE A 176 -0.61 20.12 -18.51
N LYS A 177 0.68 20.28 -18.20
CA LYS A 177 1.39 19.39 -17.27
C LYS A 177 1.11 17.90 -17.61
N TRP A 178 0.64 17.12 -16.64
CA TRP A 178 0.23 15.72 -16.80
C TRP A 178 -1.26 15.56 -17.12
N ASN A 179 -2.05 16.65 -17.23
CA ASN A 179 -3.50 16.55 -17.38
C ASN A 179 -3.96 16.37 -18.83
N ASN A 180 -3.08 16.64 -19.81
CA ASN A 180 -3.39 16.49 -21.24
C ASN A 180 -2.22 15.86 -21.99
N MET A 181 -1.79 14.67 -21.54
CA MET A 181 -0.71 13.92 -22.21
C MET A 181 -1.12 13.36 -23.57
N GLY A 182 -2.41 13.21 -23.83
CA GLY A 182 -2.93 12.81 -25.15
C GLY A 182 -2.72 13.84 -26.26
N SER A 183 -2.27 15.07 -25.95
CA SER A 183 -1.94 16.10 -26.94
C SER A 183 -0.56 15.93 -27.59
N VAL A 184 0.26 14.97 -27.11
CA VAL A 184 1.55 14.64 -27.72
C VAL A 184 1.40 13.58 -28.79
N ASP A 185 2.44 13.39 -29.62
CA ASP A 185 2.47 12.28 -30.58
C ASP A 185 2.55 10.93 -29.84
N ILE A 186 1.41 10.29 -29.69
CA ILE A 186 1.26 8.99 -29.02
C ILE A 186 1.78 7.83 -29.87
N THR A 187 2.10 8.05 -31.15
CA THR A 187 2.69 7.02 -32.02
C THR A 187 4.16 6.81 -31.73
N SER A 188 4.81 7.74 -31.03
CA SER A 188 6.20 7.63 -30.59
C SER A 188 6.42 6.37 -29.77
N ALA A 189 7.49 5.63 -30.09
CA ALA A 189 7.89 4.45 -29.33
C ALA A 189 8.19 4.75 -27.87
N ALA A 190 8.74 5.94 -27.58
CA ALA A 190 9.02 6.39 -26.20
C ALA A 190 7.74 6.59 -25.37
N VAL A 191 6.68 7.14 -25.97
CA VAL A 191 5.38 7.30 -25.27
C VAL A 191 4.75 5.94 -25.03
N ARG A 192 4.75 5.05 -26.02
CA ARG A 192 4.21 3.68 -25.87
C ARG A 192 4.97 2.89 -24.79
N ALA A 193 6.29 2.98 -24.75
CA ALA A 193 7.10 2.33 -23.74
C ALA A 193 6.87 2.91 -22.31
N GLY A 194 6.38 4.15 -22.22
CA GLY A 194 6.04 4.81 -20.97
C GLY A 194 4.63 4.49 -20.45
N MET A 195 3.85 3.66 -21.13
CA MET A 195 2.52 3.24 -20.67
C MET A 195 2.60 1.85 -20.05
N SER A 196 2.06 1.71 -18.85
CA SER A 196 1.95 0.42 -18.17
C SER A 196 0.70 0.34 -17.31
N THR A 197 0.17 -0.88 -17.20
CA THR A 197 -0.89 -1.22 -16.25
C THR A 197 -0.52 -2.50 -15.54
N GLY A 198 -1.02 -2.66 -14.32
CA GLY A 198 -0.80 -3.86 -13.53
C GLY A 198 -2.01 -4.18 -12.67
N LEU A 199 -2.30 -5.47 -12.53
CA LEU A 199 -3.31 -5.99 -11.64
C LEU A 199 -2.71 -7.11 -10.79
N VAL A 200 -2.79 -6.96 -9.47
CA VAL A 200 -2.39 -7.98 -8.51
C VAL A 200 -3.60 -8.31 -7.65
N GLN A 201 -3.91 -9.59 -7.57
CA GLN A 201 -5.03 -10.09 -6.75
C GLN A 201 -4.53 -11.23 -5.88
N SER A 202 -4.95 -11.24 -4.63
CA SER A 202 -4.74 -12.36 -3.73
C SER A 202 -5.94 -12.58 -2.84
N GLN A 203 -6.18 -13.84 -2.51
CA GLN A 203 -7.27 -14.28 -1.65
C GLN A 203 -6.73 -15.28 -0.64
N LEU A 204 -7.21 -15.16 0.59
CA LEU A 204 -6.94 -16.13 1.65
C LEU A 204 -8.28 -16.62 2.22
N ALA A 205 -8.33 -17.88 2.56
CA ALA A 205 -9.44 -18.46 3.31
C ALA A 205 -8.88 -19.34 4.41
N SER A 206 -9.45 -19.25 5.60
CA SER A 206 -8.97 -19.97 6.77
C SER A 206 -10.14 -20.54 7.56
N TYR A 207 -9.96 -21.74 8.07
CA TYR A 207 -10.86 -22.39 9.02
C TYR A 207 -10.05 -22.81 10.22
N MET A 208 -10.52 -22.50 11.41
CA MET A 208 -9.85 -22.89 12.66
C MET A 208 -10.86 -23.43 13.64
N GLY A 209 -10.49 -24.51 14.32
CA GLY A 209 -11.14 -25.02 15.52
C GLY A 209 -10.18 -25.00 16.69
N ARG A 210 -10.64 -24.54 17.84
CA ARG A 210 -9.91 -24.58 19.11
C ARG A 210 -10.83 -25.13 20.18
N PHE A 211 -10.30 -26.02 20.99
CA PHE A 211 -10.93 -26.59 22.17
C PHE A 211 -10.03 -26.36 23.37
N ASN A 212 -10.52 -25.64 24.35
CA ASN A 212 -9.88 -25.47 25.64
C ASN A 212 -10.68 -26.21 26.72
N TYR A 213 -9.99 -26.92 27.59
CA TYR A 213 -10.56 -27.64 28.70
C TYR A 213 -9.80 -27.28 29.97
N ALA A 214 -10.54 -27.02 31.05
CA ALA A 214 -9.97 -26.85 32.38
C ALA A 214 -10.73 -27.73 33.38
N PHE A 215 -9.98 -28.49 34.16
CA PHE A 215 -10.49 -29.27 35.29
C PHE A 215 -10.01 -28.68 36.60
N GLN A 216 -10.96 -28.30 37.47
CA GLN A 216 -10.71 -27.64 38.75
C GLN A 216 -9.82 -26.38 38.63
N ASP A 217 -9.81 -25.71 37.49
CA ASP A 217 -8.87 -24.64 37.14
C ASP A 217 -7.39 -24.99 37.34
N LYS A 218 -7.07 -26.23 37.59
CA LYS A 218 -5.74 -26.76 37.88
C LYS A 218 -5.10 -27.48 36.69
N TYR A 219 -5.84 -28.29 36.00
CA TYR A 219 -5.38 -29.04 34.82
C TYR A 219 -5.97 -28.40 33.58
N LEU A 220 -5.11 -27.98 32.66
CA LEU A 220 -5.49 -27.26 31.45
C LEU A 220 -5.05 -28.04 30.21
N ALA A 221 -5.93 -28.13 29.22
CA ALA A 221 -5.60 -28.72 27.92
C ALA A 221 -6.16 -27.81 26.81
N THR A 222 -5.36 -27.58 25.79
CA THR A 222 -5.77 -26.84 24.59
C THR A 222 -5.41 -27.67 23.36
N PHE A 223 -6.37 -27.82 22.46
CA PHE A 223 -6.16 -28.40 21.14
C PHE A 223 -6.65 -27.40 20.09
N SER A 224 -5.88 -27.18 19.04
CA SER A 224 -6.33 -26.37 17.93
C SER A 224 -5.85 -26.91 16.60
N GLY A 225 -6.64 -26.70 15.56
CA GLY A 225 -6.28 -27.00 14.19
C GLY A 225 -6.70 -25.85 13.31
N ARG A 226 -5.81 -25.43 12.39
CA ARG A 226 -6.08 -24.39 11.43
C ARG A 226 -5.80 -24.90 10.02
N TYR A 227 -6.72 -24.66 9.13
CA TYR A 227 -6.64 -25.02 7.71
C TYR A 227 -6.65 -23.73 6.88
N ASP A 228 -5.52 -23.39 6.27
CA ASP A 228 -5.31 -22.14 5.56
C ASP A 228 -5.13 -22.39 4.06
N GLY A 229 -5.84 -21.61 3.26
CA GLY A 229 -5.74 -21.63 1.81
C GLY A 229 -5.35 -20.29 1.23
N SER A 230 -4.46 -20.28 0.23
CA SER A 230 -4.00 -19.09 -0.46
C SER A 230 -4.09 -19.23 -1.98
N SER A 231 -4.65 -18.20 -2.63
CA SER A 231 -4.79 -18.17 -4.10
C SER A 231 -3.45 -18.06 -4.83
N VAL A 232 -2.41 -17.52 -4.17
CA VAL A 232 -1.09 -17.28 -4.78
C VAL A 232 -0.20 -18.52 -4.82
N LEU A 233 -0.59 -19.58 -4.11
CA LEU A 233 0.14 -20.83 -4.12
C LEU A 233 -0.23 -21.67 -5.36
N SER A 234 0.70 -22.53 -5.77
CA SER A 234 0.53 -23.40 -6.94
C SER A 234 -0.66 -24.35 -6.80
N GLN A 235 -1.21 -24.75 -7.92
CA GLN A 235 -2.31 -25.71 -7.96
C GLN A 235 -1.91 -27.02 -7.26
N GLY A 236 -2.80 -27.57 -6.42
CA GLY A 236 -2.53 -28.76 -5.61
C GLY A 236 -1.86 -28.48 -4.26
N HIS A 237 -1.31 -27.28 -4.04
CA HIS A 237 -0.61 -26.92 -2.78
C HIS A 237 -1.20 -25.65 -2.15
N LYS A 238 -2.43 -25.31 -2.48
CA LYS A 238 -3.07 -24.06 -2.01
C LYS A 238 -3.47 -24.11 -0.54
N TRP A 239 -3.57 -25.28 0.04
CA TRP A 239 -4.07 -25.51 1.39
C TRP A 239 -3.04 -26.20 2.27
N ALA A 240 -2.94 -25.77 3.52
CA ALA A 240 -2.10 -26.38 4.53
C ALA A 240 -2.83 -26.47 5.87
N PHE A 241 -2.55 -27.55 6.63
CA PHE A 241 -3.12 -27.78 7.94
C PHE A 241 -2.07 -27.62 9.04
N PHE A 242 -2.43 -26.90 10.09
CA PHE A 242 -1.55 -26.55 11.21
C PHE A 242 -2.19 -27.00 12.54
N PRO A 243 -1.87 -28.20 13.04
CA PRO A 243 -2.32 -28.66 14.36
C PRO A 243 -1.46 -28.07 15.47
N SER A 244 -2.06 -27.86 16.65
CA SER A 244 -1.35 -27.47 17.87
C SER A 244 -2.02 -28.10 19.10
N ALA A 245 -1.23 -28.47 20.08
CA ALA A 245 -1.69 -28.98 21.37
C ALA A 245 -0.84 -28.40 22.51
N ALA A 246 -1.48 -28.09 23.62
CA ALA A 246 -0.81 -27.63 24.84
C ALA A 246 -1.47 -28.24 26.08
N LEU A 247 -0.66 -28.58 27.09
CA LEU A 247 -1.09 -29.01 28.40
C LEU A 247 -0.50 -28.08 29.46
N GLY A 248 -1.29 -27.78 30.47
CA GLY A 248 -0.87 -26.93 31.60
C GLY A 248 -1.30 -27.54 32.94
N TRP A 249 -0.46 -27.35 33.93
CA TRP A 249 -0.76 -27.69 35.32
C TRP A 249 -0.44 -26.48 36.20
N ARG A 250 -1.46 -25.99 36.91
CA ARG A 250 -1.28 -24.95 37.93
C ARG A 250 -0.87 -25.62 39.22
N ILE A 251 0.32 -25.31 39.71
CA ILE A 251 0.89 -25.79 40.97
C ILE A 251 0.63 -24.68 41.99
N ASP A 252 -0.41 -24.84 42.81
CA ASP A 252 -0.77 -23.96 43.91
C ASP A 252 -0.29 -24.54 45.21
#